data_fb51c044693a1ec80e8047d8cad1d096
#
_entry.id   fb51c044693a1ec80e8047d8cad1d096
#
_cell.length_a   1.000
_cell.length_b   1.000
_cell.length_c   1.000
_cell.angle_alpha   90.00
_cell.angle_beta   90.00
_cell.angle_gamma   90.00
#
_symmetry.space_group_name_H-M   'P 1'
#
loop_
_entity.id
_entity.type
_entity.pdbx_description
1 polymer ?
#
loop_
_entity_poly.entity_id
_entity_poly.type
_entity_poly.pdbx_seq_one_letter_code
_entity_poly.pdbx_strand_id
1 'polypeptide(L)'
;FADHCTLTGRCRCDYALIESDEAALKAISRFVDAKVIVVTNVFRDQLDRYGEVTHTLENIRIGISNSPNATLCLNADDSLIASLGRESRNPVLYFGVNVPIYQSRVAEVSDAPYCIECKHEYVYDYVTYGHLGGYRCPHCGYARPTPDVAVSAVYSSDTECSKVAFTLDQKELDAVINLPGGYNIYNGCASMAAGKALGLPAELCARALASFSCGFGRMERFDIDGHALRMI
;
A
#
# COMPACT_ATOMS: atom_id res chain seq x y z
N PHE A 1 -7.84 -4.66 -21.36
CA PHE A 1 -9.25 -4.73 -20.92
C PHE A 1 -10.17 -5.16 -22.07
N ALA A 2 -10.06 -4.52 -23.23
CA ALA A 2 -10.90 -4.83 -24.41
C ALA A 2 -10.82 -6.31 -24.85
N ASP A 3 -9.65 -6.93 -24.78
CA ASP A 3 -9.40 -8.32 -25.19
C ASP A 3 -10.13 -9.35 -24.31
N HIS A 4 -10.55 -8.95 -23.11
CA HIS A 4 -11.30 -9.77 -22.15
C HIS A 4 -12.79 -9.44 -22.10
N CYS A 5 -13.28 -8.65 -23.05
CA CYS A 5 -14.70 -8.32 -23.17
C CYS A 5 -15.32 -8.98 -24.41
N THR A 6 -16.62 -9.23 -24.33
CA THR A 6 -17.42 -9.62 -25.51
C THR A 6 -17.63 -8.40 -26.40
N LEU A 7 -18.05 -8.61 -27.65
CA LEU A 7 -18.44 -7.52 -28.57
C LEU A 7 -19.58 -6.64 -28.01
N THR A 8 -20.34 -7.16 -27.04
CA THR A 8 -21.41 -6.43 -26.34
C THR A 8 -20.91 -5.75 -25.05
N GLY A 9 -19.59 -5.70 -24.80
CA GLY A 9 -18.98 -5.06 -23.65
C GLY A 9 -19.06 -5.87 -22.33
N ARG A 10 -19.52 -7.13 -22.37
CA ARG A 10 -19.57 -7.97 -21.16
C ARG A 10 -18.17 -8.49 -20.83
N CYS A 11 -17.69 -8.23 -19.62
CA CYS A 11 -16.41 -8.73 -19.12
C CYS A 11 -16.45 -10.28 -18.94
N ARG A 12 -15.36 -10.95 -19.27
CA ARG A 12 -15.19 -12.42 -19.15
C ARG A 12 -14.28 -12.82 -17.99
N CYS A 13 -13.87 -11.87 -17.16
CA CYS A 13 -13.03 -12.15 -16.00
C CYS A 13 -13.86 -12.07 -14.71
N ASP A 14 -13.45 -12.85 -13.70
CA ASP A 14 -14.03 -12.80 -12.35
C ASP A 14 -13.54 -11.57 -11.59
N TYR A 15 -12.30 -11.15 -11.84
CA TYR A 15 -11.65 -10.00 -11.23
C TYR A 15 -10.91 -9.17 -12.29
N ALA A 16 -10.92 -7.87 -12.10
CA ALA A 16 -10.09 -6.92 -12.84
C ALA A 16 -9.26 -6.10 -11.84
N LEU A 17 -7.95 -6.15 -11.97
CA LEU A 17 -7.04 -5.27 -11.24
C LEU A 17 -6.62 -4.13 -12.16
N ILE A 18 -6.85 -2.91 -11.73
CA ILE A 18 -6.52 -1.71 -12.49
C ILE A 18 -5.50 -0.91 -11.67
N GLU A 19 -4.28 -0.83 -12.18
CA GLU A 19 -3.30 0.13 -11.68
C GLU A 19 -3.67 1.51 -12.21
N SER A 20 -3.67 2.48 -11.33
CA SER A 20 -4.07 3.86 -11.64
C SER A 20 -3.19 4.82 -10.86
N ASP A 21 -2.68 5.85 -11.53
CA ASP A 21 -2.18 7.01 -10.82
C ASP A 21 -3.32 7.81 -10.18
N GLU A 22 -3.00 8.72 -9.30
CA GLU A 22 -3.96 9.47 -8.50
C GLU A 22 -4.87 10.36 -9.35
N ALA A 23 -4.35 10.90 -10.44
CA ALA A 23 -5.12 11.74 -11.36
C ALA A 23 -6.07 10.89 -12.21
N ALA A 24 -5.61 9.72 -12.67
CA ALA A 24 -6.41 8.78 -13.44
C ALA A 24 -7.52 8.14 -12.59
N LEU A 25 -7.30 7.89 -11.30
CA LEU A 25 -8.33 7.36 -10.39
C LEU A 25 -9.59 8.23 -10.42
N LYS A 26 -9.45 9.56 -10.35
CA LYS A 26 -10.55 10.52 -10.45
C LYS A 26 -11.37 10.38 -11.74
N ALA A 27 -10.70 10.03 -12.84
CA ALA A 27 -11.37 9.86 -14.14
C ALA A 27 -12.01 8.47 -14.27
N ILE A 28 -11.26 7.41 -13.92
CA ILE A 28 -11.67 6.00 -14.07
C ILE A 28 -12.86 5.69 -13.16
N SER A 29 -12.86 6.19 -11.93
CA SER A 29 -13.93 5.96 -10.95
C SER A 29 -15.32 6.44 -11.37
N ARG A 30 -15.41 7.25 -12.42
CA ARG A 30 -16.70 7.65 -13.03
C ARG A 30 -17.33 6.55 -13.88
N PHE A 31 -16.54 5.58 -14.32
CA PHE A 31 -16.95 4.54 -15.25
C PHE A 31 -16.82 3.13 -14.68
N VAL A 32 -16.06 2.98 -13.59
CA VAL A 32 -15.80 1.70 -12.95
C VAL A 32 -16.34 1.74 -11.52
N ASP A 33 -17.26 0.85 -11.21
CA ASP A 33 -17.72 0.62 -9.84
C ASP A 33 -16.74 -0.33 -9.15
N ALA A 34 -15.72 0.25 -8.51
CA ALA A 34 -14.70 -0.52 -7.83
C ALA A 34 -15.26 -1.20 -6.57
N LYS A 35 -14.94 -2.47 -6.36
CA LYS A 35 -15.24 -3.19 -5.11
C LYS A 35 -14.22 -2.90 -4.02
N VAL A 36 -12.97 -2.71 -4.41
CA VAL A 36 -11.86 -2.43 -3.50
C VAL A 36 -11.00 -1.35 -4.12
N ILE A 37 -10.62 -0.37 -3.32
CA ILE A 37 -9.62 0.65 -3.67
C ILE A 37 -8.48 0.50 -2.68
N VAL A 38 -7.27 0.24 -3.19
CA VAL A 38 -6.05 0.15 -2.40
C VAL A 38 -5.24 1.41 -2.61
N VAL A 39 -4.89 2.11 -1.52
CA VAL A 39 -3.99 3.26 -1.56
C VAL A 39 -2.77 2.94 -0.72
N THR A 40 -1.62 2.85 -1.39
CA THR A 40 -0.38 2.36 -0.76
C THR A 40 0.36 3.45 0.02
N ASN A 41 0.71 4.53 -0.65
CA ASN A 41 1.43 5.66 -0.07
C ASN A 41 1.38 6.87 -1.03
N VAL A 42 1.68 8.05 -0.50
CA VAL A 42 1.92 9.26 -1.27
C VAL A 42 3.29 9.78 -0.93
N PHE A 43 4.23 9.66 -1.86
CA PHE A 43 5.56 10.24 -1.75
C PHE A 43 5.65 11.48 -2.65
N ARG A 44 6.47 12.45 -2.24
CA ARG A 44 6.86 13.54 -3.13
C ARG A 44 7.69 12.99 -4.27
N ASP A 45 7.36 13.39 -5.47
CA ASP A 45 8.30 13.27 -6.58
C ASP A 45 9.41 14.32 -6.40
N GLN A 46 10.64 14.02 -6.83
CA GLN A 46 11.84 14.84 -6.59
C GLN A 46 11.76 16.28 -7.12
N LEU A 47 10.76 16.59 -7.92
CA LEU A 47 10.54 17.91 -8.54
C LEU A 47 9.45 18.73 -7.87
N ASP A 48 8.96 18.30 -6.71
CA ASP A 48 7.68 18.74 -6.23
C ASP A 48 7.68 19.91 -5.26
N ARG A 49 6.62 20.72 -5.39
CA ARG A 49 6.28 21.88 -4.58
C ARG A 49 5.11 21.54 -3.65
N TYR A 50 5.04 22.21 -2.53
CA TYR A 50 4.07 22.04 -1.44
C TYR A 50 2.57 21.87 -1.83
N GLY A 51 2.19 22.19 -3.06
CA GLY A 51 0.81 22.09 -3.56
C GLY A 51 0.42 20.71 -4.10
N GLU A 52 1.36 19.89 -4.52
CA GLU A 52 1.09 18.65 -5.26
C GLU A 52 0.55 17.53 -4.37
N VAL A 53 1.08 17.36 -3.16
CA VAL A 53 0.60 16.35 -2.20
C VAL A 53 -0.87 16.60 -1.83
N THR A 54 -1.25 17.86 -1.59
CA THR A 54 -2.64 18.21 -1.29
C THR A 54 -3.55 17.97 -2.50
N HIS A 55 -3.07 18.28 -3.70
CA HIS A 55 -3.81 18.03 -4.94
C HIS A 55 -3.97 16.53 -5.22
N THR A 56 -2.92 15.75 -4.98
CA THR A 56 -2.91 14.29 -5.07
C THR A 56 -3.96 13.67 -4.14
N LEU A 57 -3.95 14.06 -2.87
CA LEU A 57 -4.97 13.61 -1.90
C LEU A 57 -6.38 13.97 -2.33
N GLU A 58 -6.58 15.18 -2.87
CA GLU A 58 -7.90 15.60 -3.35
C GLU A 58 -8.37 14.76 -4.54
N ASN A 59 -7.51 14.44 -5.48
CA ASN A 59 -7.83 13.53 -6.58
C ASN A 59 -8.23 12.14 -6.08
N ILE A 60 -7.52 11.60 -5.07
CA ILE A 60 -7.87 10.33 -4.44
C ILE A 60 -9.24 10.43 -3.74
N ARG A 61 -9.51 11.52 -2.99
CA ARG A 61 -10.82 11.75 -2.35
C ARG A 61 -11.97 11.75 -3.35
N ILE A 62 -11.78 12.43 -4.48
CA ILE A 62 -12.77 12.45 -5.55
C ILE A 62 -12.98 11.02 -6.10
N GLY A 63 -11.91 10.27 -6.33
CA GLY A 63 -11.99 8.89 -6.78
C GLY A 63 -12.76 7.99 -5.80
N ILE A 64 -12.48 8.13 -4.52
CA ILE A 64 -13.20 7.42 -3.44
C ILE A 64 -14.70 7.82 -3.43
N SER A 65 -15.01 9.12 -3.52
CA SER A 65 -16.39 9.60 -3.49
C SER A 65 -17.23 9.11 -4.68
N ASN A 66 -16.59 8.86 -5.83
CA ASN A 66 -17.23 8.26 -7.00
C ASN A 66 -17.47 6.75 -6.86
N SER A 67 -16.90 6.11 -5.83
CA SER A 67 -16.97 4.67 -5.59
C SER A 67 -17.54 4.36 -4.18
N PRO A 68 -18.81 4.74 -3.89
CA PRO A 68 -19.36 4.73 -2.54
C PRO A 68 -19.51 3.32 -1.93
N ASN A 69 -19.47 2.29 -2.76
CA ASN A 69 -19.60 0.89 -2.34
C ASN A 69 -18.25 0.17 -2.18
N ALA A 70 -17.14 0.84 -2.51
CA ALA A 70 -15.82 0.25 -2.42
C ALA A 70 -15.38 0.07 -0.96
N THR A 71 -14.72 -1.04 -0.65
CA THR A 71 -13.92 -1.15 0.57
C THR A 71 -12.56 -0.49 0.33
N LEU A 72 -12.17 0.40 1.22
CA LEU A 72 -10.87 1.08 1.15
C LEU A 72 -9.83 0.26 1.91
N CYS A 73 -8.73 -0.08 1.26
CA CYS A 73 -7.53 -0.62 1.90
C CYS A 73 -6.49 0.50 1.96
N LEU A 74 -6.29 1.07 3.15
CA LEU A 74 -5.47 2.27 3.35
C LEU A 74 -4.23 1.95 4.19
N ASN A 75 -3.10 2.54 3.82
CA ASN A 75 -1.88 2.41 4.60
C ASN A 75 -2.01 3.20 5.92
N ALA A 76 -2.00 2.49 7.05
CA ALA A 76 -2.04 3.07 8.39
C ALA A 76 -0.79 3.89 8.72
N ASP A 77 0.35 3.51 8.15
CA ASP A 77 1.66 4.07 8.45
C ASP A 77 1.91 5.40 7.73
N ASP A 78 1.09 5.71 6.73
CA ASP A 78 1.09 7.00 6.04
C ASP A 78 -0.03 7.88 6.61
N SER A 79 0.34 8.95 7.31
CA SER A 79 -0.62 9.85 7.97
C SER A 79 -1.58 10.55 7.00
N LEU A 80 -1.16 10.78 5.77
CA LEU A 80 -1.97 11.38 4.72
C LEU A 80 -3.01 10.40 4.20
N ILE A 81 -2.58 9.16 3.92
CA ILE A 81 -3.48 8.10 3.44
C ILE A 81 -4.45 7.67 4.53
N ALA A 82 -3.97 7.52 5.77
CA ALA A 82 -4.82 7.15 6.89
C ALA A 82 -5.95 8.18 7.14
N SER A 83 -5.70 9.46 6.86
CA SER A 83 -6.71 10.52 7.00
C SER A 83 -7.91 10.34 6.08
N LEU A 84 -7.72 9.74 4.89
CA LEU A 84 -8.80 9.48 3.93
C LEU A 84 -9.89 8.58 4.52
N GLY A 85 -9.51 7.63 5.37
CA GLY A 85 -10.46 6.71 6.01
C GLY A 85 -11.35 7.39 7.06
N ARG A 86 -10.87 8.44 7.72
CA ARG A 86 -11.64 9.20 8.71
C ARG A 86 -12.76 10.03 8.08
N GLU A 87 -12.53 10.50 6.87
CA GLU A 87 -13.45 11.37 6.15
C GLU A 87 -14.43 10.58 5.27
N SER A 88 -14.13 9.29 5.05
CA SER A 88 -14.92 8.43 4.15
C SER A 88 -16.11 7.79 4.85
N ARG A 89 -17.16 7.54 4.08
CA ARG A 89 -18.31 6.69 4.48
C ARG A 89 -18.12 5.24 4.05
N ASN A 90 -17.10 4.95 3.29
CA ASN A 90 -16.79 3.60 2.82
C ASN A 90 -16.33 2.71 3.98
N PRO A 91 -16.53 1.39 3.93
CA PRO A 91 -15.81 0.47 4.79
C PRO A 91 -14.30 0.64 4.62
N VAL A 92 -13.56 0.70 5.73
CA VAL A 92 -12.10 0.89 5.70
C VAL A 92 -11.43 -0.30 6.36
N LEU A 93 -10.40 -0.84 5.69
CA LEU A 93 -9.41 -1.75 6.24
C LEU A 93 -8.06 -1.05 6.22
N TYR A 94 -7.45 -0.92 7.38
CA TYR A 94 -6.10 -0.41 7.48
C TYR A 94 -5.07 -1.52 7.38
N PHE A 95 -3.99 -1.29 6.64
CA PHE A 95 -2.84 -2.18 6.62
C PHE A 95 -1.58 -1.41 7.03
N GLY A 96 -0.57 -2.12 7.55
CA GLY A 96 0.66 -1.47 7.97
C GLY A 96 1.70 -2.45 8.52
N VAL A 97 2.84 -1.90 8.95
CA VAL A 97 3.96 -2.67 9.49
C VAL A 97 4.19 -2.28 10.94
N ASN A 98 4.08 -3.22 11.87
CA ASN A 98 4.13 -2.98 13.32
C ASN A 98 5.55 -3.04 13.90
N VAL A 99 6.54 -3.31 13.05
CA VAL A 99 7.94 -3.47 13.45
C VAL A 99 8.86 -2.68 12.53
N PRO A 100 10.01 -2.21 13.00
CA PRO A 100 11.02 -1.60 12.12
C PRO A 100 11.47 -2.61 11.06
N ILE A 101 11.52 -2.18 9.79
CA ILE A 101 12.05 -3.02 8.69
C ILE A 101 13.58 -2.97 8.71
N TYR A 102 14.16 -1.82 9.03
CA TYR A 102 15.61 -1.61 9.05
C TYR A 102 16.10 -1.34 10.47
N GLN A 103 17.26 -1.86 10.82
CA GLN A 103 17.86 -1.70 12.15
C GLN A 103 18.44 -0.30 12.40
N SER A 104 18.77 0.46 11.36
CA SER A 104 19.30 1.81 11.46
C SER A 104 18.32 2.83 10.88
N ARG A 105 18.08 3.92 11.62
CA ARG A 105 17.38 5.07 11.07
C ARG A 105 18.27 5.68 9.98
N VAL A 106 17.88 5.52 8.74
CA VAL A 106 18.37 6.37 7.67
C VAL A 106 17.67 7.71 7.86
N ALA A 107 18.42 8.79 7.97
CA ALA A 107 17.87 10.15 8.03
C ALA A 107 17.33 10.51 6.63
N GLU A 108 16.15 9.98 6.32
CA GLU A 108 15.43 10.34 5.11
C GLU A 108 14.59 11.58 5.36
N VAL A 109 14.43 12.39 4.33
CA VAL A 109 13.56 13.56 4.37
C VAL A 109 12.12 13.07 4.54
N SER A 110 11.48 13.46 5.62
CA SER A 110 10.07 13.14 5.84
C SER A 110 9.18 13.98 4.92
N ASP A 111 8.39 13.32 4.09
CA ASP A 111 7.44 13.99 3.17
C ASP A 111 6.20 14.53 3.91
N ALA A 112 5.91 14.03 5.09
CA ALA A 112 4.78 14.45 5.91
C ALA A 112 5.19 14.67 7.38
N PRO A 113 6.09 15.65 7.68
CA PRO A 113 6.58 15.85 9.05
C PRO A 113 5.52 16.46 9.98
N TYR A 114 4.48 17.11 9.42
CA TYR A 114 3.49 17.85 10.18
C TYR A 114 2.12 17.21 10.14
N CYS A 115 1.45 17.26 11.29
CA CYS A 115 0.09 16.77 11.45
C CYS A 115 -0.87 17.40 10.44
N ILE A 116 -1.61 16.55 9.74
CA ILE A 116 -2.58 16.99 8.73
C ILE A 116 -3.70 17.83 9.36
N GLU A 117 -4.05 17.56 10.62
CA GLU A 117 -5.12 18.23 11.34
C GLU A 117 -4.69 19.61 11.90
N CYS A 118 -3.58 19.67 12.64
CA CYS A 118 -3.21 20.85 13.41
C CYS A 118 -1.85 21.45 13.08
N LYS A 119 -1.12 20.87 12.12
CA LYS A 119 0.18 21.34 11.63
C LYS A 119 1.34 21.30 12.64
N HIS A 120 1.15 20.67 13.81
CA HIS A 120 2.26 20.39 14.72
C HIS A 120 3.08 19.21 14.22
N GLU A 121 4.35 19.19 14.55
CA GLU A 121 5.25 18.11 14.15
C GLU A 121 4.83 16.78 14.78
N TYR A 122 4.91 15.69 14.00
CA TYR A 122 4.66 14.35 14.50
C TYR A 122 5.81 13.82 15.33
N VAL A 123 5.47 13.01 16.33
CA VAL A 123 6.40 12.14 17.03
C VAL A 123 6.18 10.74 16.54
N TYR A 124 7.28 10.02 16.29
CA TYR A 124 7.27 8.65 15.80
C TYR A 124 7.79 7.70 16.88
N ASP A 125 7.01 6.69 17.22
CA ASP A 125 7.47 5.60 18.08
C ASP A 125 8.48 4.71 17.36
N TYR A 126 8.28 4.53 16.05
CA TYR A 126 9.21 3.88 15.14
C TYR A 126 8.99 4.40 13.70
N VAL A 127 10.03 4.32 12.89
CA VAL A 127 9.97 4.59 11.45
C VAL A 127 10.34 3.32 10.71
N THR A 128 9.60 2.98 9.67
CA THR A 128 9.82 1.78 8.87
C THR A 128 10.52 2.10 7.54
N TYR A 129 10.01 3.08 6.80
CA TYR A 129 10.53 3.52 5.52
C TYR A 129 10.08 4.95 5.23
N GLY A 130 11.01 5.87 4.92
CA GLY A 130 10.69 7.28 4.67
C GLY A 130 9.94 7.93 5.84
N HIS A 131 8.74 8.40 5.60
CA HIS A 131 7.84 8.97 6.63
C HIS A 131 6.81 7.94 7.16
N LEU A 132 6.91 6.68 6.74
CA LEU A 132 5.99 5.64 7.18
C LEU A 132 6.37 5.10 8.55
N GLY A 133 5.39 4.88 9.42
CA GLY A 133 5.64 4.31 10.74
C GLY A 133 4.57 4.60 11.78
N GLY A 134 4.94 4.42 13.05
CA GLY A 134 4.07 4.66 14.20
C GLY A 134 4.04 6.14 14.60
N TYR A 135 3.34 6.96 13.85
CA TYR A 135 3.23 8.40 14.10
C TYR A 135 2.13 8.73 15.11
N ARG A 136 2.33 9.83 15.85
CA ARG A 136 1.32 10.50 16.66
C ARG A 136 1.56 11.98 16.75
N CYS A 137 0.50 12.76 16.81
CA CYS A 137 0.57 14.19 17.06
C CYS A 137 0.46 14.46 18.56
N PRO A 138 1.48 15.07 19.20
CA PRO A 138 1.43 15.35 20.63
C PRO A 138 0.44 16.46 21.00
N HIS A 139 -0.02 17.24 20.03
CA HIS A 139 -0.92 18.37 20.27
C HIS A 139 -2.40 18.00 20.16
N CYS A 140 -2.84 17.38 19.04
CA CYS A 140 -4.25 17.08 18.82
C CYS A 140 -4.62 15.60 19.04
N GLY A 141 -3.64 14.73 19.28
CA GLY A 141 -3.86 13.30 19.49
C GLY A 141 -4.10 12.50 18.21
N TYR A 142 -4.05 13.12 17.02
CA TYR A 142 -4.12 12.36 15.77
C TYR A 142 -2.96 11.37 15.69
N ALA A 143 -3.26 10.11 15.50
CA ALA A 143 -2.27 9.05 15.50
C ALA A 143 -2.57 7.98 14.46
N ARG A 144 -1.58 7.17 14.21
CA ARG A 144 -1.67 5.98 13.37
C ARG A 144 -2.84 5.10 13.81
N PRO A 145 -3.79 4.76 12.93
CA PRO A 145 -4.83 3.80 13.24
C PRO A 145 -4.24 2.39 13.43
N THR A 146 -4.92 1.58 14.22
CA THR A 146 -4.55 0.16 14.36
C THR A 146 -4.84 -0.57 13.05
N PRO A 147 -3.86 -1.25 12.44
CA PRO A 147 -4.09 -1.98 11.21
C PRO A 147 -4.96 -3.22 11.42
N ASP A 148 -5.85 -3.51 10.47
CA ASP A 148 -6.63 -4.75 10.37
C ASP A 148 -5.82 -5.89 9.77
N VAL A 149 -4.80 -5.54 8.99
CA VAL A 149 -3.79 -6.44 8.44
C VAL A 149 -2.42 -5.83 8.71
N ALA A 150 -1.60 -6.49 9.46
CA ALA A 150 -0.29 -5.98 9.84
C ALA A 150 0.82 -6.98 9.59
N VAL A 151 2.00 -6.48 9.21
CA VAL A 151 3.24 -7.24 9.38
C VAL A 151 3.67 -7.12 10.83
N SER A 152 3.63 -8.23 11.57
CA SER A 152 3.97 -8.30 13.00
C SER A 152 5.42 -8.67 13.25
N ALA A 153 6.08 -9.33 12.29
CA ALA A 153 7.50 -9.65 12.34
C ALA A 153 8.14 -9.65 10.95
N VAL A 154 9.41 -9.27 10.90
CA VAL A 154 10.28 -9.44 9.72
C VAL A 154 11.42 -10.33 10.15
N TYR A 155 11.39 -11.59 9.74
CA TYR A 155 12.39 -12.59 10.10
C TYR A 155 13.69 -12.44 9.30
N SER A 156 13.54 -12.15 8.01
CA SER A 156 14.64 -11.81 7.11
C SER A 156 14.13 -10.98 5.93
N SER A 157 15.01 -10.12 5.43
CA SER A 157 14.80 -9.40 4.18
C SER A 157 16.17 -9.31 3.50
N ASP A 158 16.30 -9.99 2.38
CA ASP A 158 17.52 -10.07 1.59
C ASP A 158 17.30 -9.53 0.18
N THR A 159 18.22 -9.80 -0.72
CA THR A 159 18.14 -9.36 -2.12
C THR A 159 17.18 -10.19 -2.98
N GLU A 160 16.59 -11.24 -2.45
CA GLU A 160 15.72 -12.16 -3.18
C GLU A 160 14.28 -12.05 -2.67
N CYS A 161 14.09 -12.13 -1.35
CA CYS A 161 12.76 -12.17 -0.74
C CYS A 161 12.75 -11.58 0.68
N SER A 162 11.56 -11.45 1.22
CA SER A 162 11.36 -11.15 2.65
C SER A 162 10.50 -12.24 3.29
N LYS A 163 10.91 -12.72 4.48
CA LYS A 163 10.15 -13.65 5.31
C LYS A 163 9.52 -12.86 6.44
N VAL A 164 8.22 -12.91 6.55
CA VAL A 164 7.44 -12.08 7.47
C VAL A 164 6.35 -12.88 8.16
N ALA A 165 5.87 -12.37 9.30
CA ALA A 165 4.59 -12.78 9.86
C ALA A 165 3.56 -11.69 9.62
N PHE A 166 2.38 -12.08 9.14
CA PHE A 166 1.20 -11.23 9.11
C PHE A 166 0.30 -11.52 10.31
N THR A 167 -0.28 -10.47 10.87
CA THR A 167 -1.41 -10.59 11.81
C THR A 167 -2.66 -10.08 11.11
N LEU A 168 -3.69 -10.90 11.06
CA LEU A 168 -5.03 -10.56 10.58
C LEU A 168 -6.07 -11.39 11.33
N ASP A 169 -7.19 -10.78 11.70
CA ASP A 169 -8.25 -11.42 12.50
C ASP A 169 -7.72 -12.12 13.77
N GLN A 170 -6.74 -11.50 14.44
CA GLN A 170 -6.06 -12.00 15.65
C GLN A 170 -5.28 -13.32 15.44
N LYS A 171 -5.02 -13.69 14.20
CA LYS A 171 -4.20 -14.85 13.84
C LYS A 171 -2.89 -14.41 13.22
N GLU A 172 -1.84 -15.16 13.53
CA GLU A 172 -0.56 -15.00 12.85
C GLU A 172 -0.45 -15.98 11.69
N LEU A 173 0.17 -15.51 10.62
CA LEU A 173 0.41 -16.28 9.41
C LEU A 173 1.79 -15.95 8.85
N ASP A 174 2.67 -16.93 8.85
CA ASP A 174 3.98 -16.80 8.22
C ASP A 174 3.84 -16.79 6.70
N ALA A 175 4.61 -15.92 6.06
CA ALA A 175 4.60 -15.79 4.62
C ALA A 175 5.97 -15.40 4.06
N VAL A 176 6.17 -15.72 2.80
CA VAL A 176 7.28 -15.26 1.99
C VAL A 176 6.76 -14.27 0.97
N ILE A 177 7.38 -13.09 0.92
CA ILE A 177 7.17 -12.13 -0.15
C ILE A 177 8.35 -12.32 -1.10
N ASN A 178 8.10 -12.90 -2.25
CA ASN A 178 9.14 -13.26 -3.24
C ASN A 178 9.64 -12.04 -4.03
N LEU A 179 9.86 -10.95 -3.32
CA LEU A 179 10.41 -9.70 -3.83
C LEU A 179 11.30 -9.08 -2.75
N PRO A 180 12.45 -8.51 -3.11
CA PRO A 180 13.35 -7.84 -2.18
C PRO A 180 12.88 -6.43 -1.82
N GLY A 181 13.35 -5.95 -0.67
CA GLY A 181 13.23 -4.56 -0.25
C GLY A 181 11.99 -4.26 0.59
N GLY A 182 12.15 -3.32 1.51
CA GLY A 182 11.13 -2.95 2.50
C GLY A 182 9.83 -2.43 1.89
N TYR A 183 9.88 -1.73 0.75
CA TYR A 183 8.69 -1.27 0.05
C TYR A 183 7.82 -2.45 -0.45
N ASN A 184 8.43 -3.60 -0.77
CA ASN A 184 7.67 -4.80 -1.16
C ASN A 184 7.02 -5.50 0.05
N ILE A 185 7.50 -5.27 1.27
CA ILE A 185 6.80 -5.68 2.49
C ILE A 185 5.47 -4.92 2.59
N TYR A 186 5.47 -3.61 2.33
CA TYR A 186 4.23 -2.82 2.25
C TYR A 186 3.31 -3.27 1.12
N ASN A 187 3.85 -3.53 -0.07
CA ASN A 187 3.06 -4.04 -1.21
C ASN A 187 2.44 -5.41 -0.89
N GLY A 188 3.18 -6.29 -0.23
CA GLY A 188 2.67 -7.57 0.26
C GLY A 188 1.54 -7.39 1.28
N CYS A 189 1.71 -6.47 2.23
CA CYS A 189 0.70 -6.15 3.22
C CYS A 189 -0.57 -5.57 2.59
N ALA A 190 -0.44 -4.68 1.62
CA ALA A 190 -1.53 -4.12 0.83
C ALA A 190 -2.29 -5.21 0.05
N SER A 191 -1.54 -6.18 -0.52
CA SER A 191 -2.12 -7.31 -1.24
C SER A 191 -2.92 -8.23 -0.31
N MET A 192 -2.42 -8.48 0.90
CA MET A 192 -3.15 -9.24 1.94
C MET A 192 -4.44 -8.51 2.35
N ALA A 193 -4.39 -7.18 2.52
CA ALA A 193 -5.57 -6.37 2.84
C ALA A 193 -6.61 -6.40 1.72
N ALA A 194 -6.17 -6.29 0.46
CA ALA A 194 -7.05 -6.42 -0.71
C ALA A 194 -7.70 -7.80 -0.78
N GLY A 195 -6.94 -8.87 -0.54
CA GLY A 195 -7.44 -10.24 -0.46
C GLY A 195 -8.51 -10.39 0.61
N LYS A 196 -8.26 -9.86 1.82
CA LYS A 196 -9.24 -9.83 2.92
C LYS A 196 -10.51 -9.07 2.52
N ALA A 197 -10.38 -7.90 1.90
CA ALA A 197 -11.51 -7.11 1.43
C ALA A 197 -12.37 -7.84 0.38
N LEU A 198 -11.73 -8.71 -0.43
CA LEU A 198 -12.40 -9.57 -1.42
C LEU A 198 -12.91 -10.89 -0.83
N GLY A 199 -12.72 -11.15 0.47
CA GLY A 199 -13.14 -12.38 1.12
C GLY A 199 -12.29 -13.61 0.75
N LEU A 200 -11.07 -13.41 0.27
CA LEU A 200 -10.16 -14.49 -0.07
C LEU A 200 -9.51 -15.08 1.20
N PRO A 201 -9.27 -16.40 1.26
CA PRO A 201 -8.54 -17.01 2.37
C PRO A 201 -7.12 -16.44 2.50
N ALA A 202 -6.69 -16.13 3.72
CA ALA A 202 -5.39 -15.53 4.00
C ALA A 202 -4.22 -16.42 3.51
N GLU A 203 -4.36 -17.75 3.70
CA GLU A 203 -3.36 -18.71 3.26
C GLU A 203 -3.23 -18.77 1.73
N LEU A 204 -4.31 -18.49 1.00
CA LEU A 204 -4.28 -18.38 -0.46
C LEU A 204 -3.47 -17.14 -0.86
N CYS A 205 -3.73 -16.00 -0.22
CA CYS A 205 -3.00 -14.76 -0.48
C CYS A 205 -1.50 -14.91 -0.15
N ALA A 206 -1.16 -15.54 0.98
CA ALA A 206 0.23 -15.80 1.37
C ALA A 206 0.96 -16.71 0.36
N ARG A 207 0.30 -17.77 -0.13
CA ARG A 207 0.87 -18.62 -1.19
C ARG A 207 1.08 -17.86 -2.50
N ALA A 208 0.15 -16.96 -2.85
CA ALA A 208 0.30 -16.11 -4.02
C ALA A 208 1.50 -15.17 -3.92
N LEU A 209 1.75 -14.56 -2.75
CA LEU A 209 2.94 -13.74 -2.49
C LEU A 209 4.23 -14.54 -2.66
N ALA A 210 4.25 -15.78 -2.18
CA ALA A 210 5.43 -16.67 -2.28
C ALA A 210 5.72 -17.12 -3.72
N SER A 211 4.69 -17.23 -4.56
CA SER A 211 4.83 -17.66 -5.96
C SER A 211 4.93 -16.49 -6.94
N PHE A 212 4.77 -15.25 -6.47
CA PHE A 212 4.81 -14.08 -7.33
C PHE A 212 6.20 -13.86 -7.90
N SER A 213 6.26 -13.55 -9.19
CA SER A 213 7.48 -13.07 -9.85
C SER A 213 7.16 -11.81 -10.64
N CYS A 214 8.06 -10.84 -10.59
CA CYS A 214 7.92 -9.64 -11.40
C CYS A 214 7.95 -9.99 -12.90
N GLY A 215 7.03 -9.41 -13.65
CA GLY A 215 7.09 -9.35 -15.10
C GLY A 215 7.48 -7.95 -15.54
N PHE A 216 8.09 -7.85 -16.71
CA PHE A 216 8.41 -6.64 -17.46
C PHE A 216 8.98 -5.43 -16.68
N GLY A 217 10.32 -5.28 -16.75
CA GLY A 217 10.99 -4.01 -16.52
C GLY A 217 11.22 -3.61 -15.06
N ARG A 218 10.76 -4.41 -14.09
CA ARG A 218 11.04 -4.15 -12.67
C ARG A 218 11.55 -5.41 -12.00
N MET A 219 12.75 -5.32 -11.38
CA MET A 219 13.37 -6.41 -10.62
C MET A 219 13.65 -7.68 -11.45
N GLU A 220 13.65 -7.57 -12.79
CA GLU A 220 13.97 -8.69 -13.67
C GLU A 220 15.43 -9.12 -13.46
N ARG A 221 15.62 -10.44 -13.42
CA ARG A 221 16.94 -11.06 -13.33
C ARG A 221 17.31 -11.63 -14.67
N PHE A 222 18.47 -11.23 -15.14
CA PHE A 222 19.09 -11.75 -16.36
C PHE A 222 20.39 -12.46 -15.97
N ASP A 223 20.64 -13.63 -16.52
CA ASP A 223 21.95 -14.26 -16.48
C ASP A 223 22.59 -14.06 -17.86
N ILE A 224 23.67 -13.27 -17.90
CA ILE A 224 24.41 -12.99 -19.13
C ILE A 224 25.84 -13.42 -18.87
N ASP A 225 26.28 -14.45 -19.58
CA ASP A 225 27.64 -15.01 -19.50
C ASP A 225 28.07 -15.36 -18.05
N GLY A 226 27.16 -15.92 -17.24
CA GLY A 226 27.40 -16.28 -15.86
C GLY A 226 27.37 -15.10 -14.86
N HIS A 227 26.98 -13.92 -15.30
CA HIS A 227 26.78 -12.75 -14.48
C HIS A 227 25.30 -12.47 -14.26
N ALA A 228 24.88 -12.46 -13.00
CA ALA A 228 23.51 -12.10 -12.64
C ALA A 228 23.34 -10.58 -12.68
N LEU A 229 22.54 -10.10 -13.62
CA LEU A 229 22.10 -8.71 -13.72
C LEU A 229 20.68 -8.60 -13.19
N ARG A 230 20.40 -7.56 -12.41
CA ARG A 230 19.05 -7.24 -11.96
C ARG A 230 18.70 -5.82 -12.42
N MET A 231 17.59 -5.69 -13.12
CA MET A 231 17.05 -4.39 -13.51
C MET A 231 16.22 -3.84 -12.33
N ILE A 232 16.57 -2.65 -11.86
CA ILE A 232 15.90 -1.98 -10.73
C ILE A 232 15.04 -0.84 -11.26
#